data_ccd184c82fd3a4b3ff1ea4ce4f80f71f
#
_entry.id   ccd184c82fd3a4b3ff1ea4ce4f80f71f
#
_cell.length_a   1.000
_cell.length_b   1.000
_cell.length_c   1.000
_cell.angle_alpha   90.00
_cell.angle_beta   90.00
_cell.angle_gamma   90.00
#
_symmetry.space_group_name_H-M   'P 1'
#
loop_
_entity.id
_entity.type
_entity.pdbx_description
1 polymer ?
#
loop_
_entity_poly.entity_id
_entity_poly.type
_entity_poly.pdbx_seq_one_letter_code
_entity_poly.pdbx_strand_id
1 'polypeptide(L)'
;LKQAYVSLGNVTAGLAHSVFSDPESQAPTIDTEGPSGQVDKRNIMFKYAVKLGKGFSVGASLEVPTAGYQLTTSERAIDQRCPDIPAYIQYAWGKNDSHVRLSGIFRRMSYRDLVEEENRFESGWGVQFSTIANIIGGLDFFGHYVYGKGIATYINDLADGDYNLIPSTTDGRLTAPAIGGLTAGLSWQLNPKVMVSADYSNSRLYDCDRLGGDTYRYAQYVSANIYYNITDDFKVGAEYLFGTRKDYNGEHNKANRFEAMLQYSF
;
A
#
# COMPACT_ATOMS: atom_id res chain seq x y z
N LEU A 1 16.59 5.45 -6.20
CA LEU A 1 16.66 4.00 -6.39
C LEU A 1 15.33 3.38 -5.97
N LYS A 2 14.60 2.76 -6.92
CA LYS A 2 13.30 2.14 -6.61
C LYS A 2 13.45 0.73 -6.05
N GLN A 3 14.40 -0.07 -6.57
CA GLN A 3 14.67 -1.44 -6.10
C GLN A 3 16.16 -1.76 -6.26
N ALA A 4 16.70 -2.59 -5.35
CA ALA A 4 18.05 -3.15 -5.40
C ALA A 4 18.10 -4.41 -4.57
N TYR A 5 18.01 -5.56 -5.18
CA TYR A 5 17.97 -6.86 -4.51
C TYR A 5 18.69 -7.95 -5.31
N VAL A 6 19.03 -9.01 -4.62
CA VAL A 6 19.59 -10.25 -5.20
C VAL A 6 18.64 -11.39 -4.88
N SER A 7 18.39 -12.27 -5.87
CA SER A 7 17.58 -13.48 -5.68
C SER A 7 18.41 -14.73 -6.00
N LEU A 8 18.31 -15.73 -5.12
CA LEU A 8 18.94 -17.04 -5.30
C LEU A 8 17.90 -18.12 -4.94
N GLY A 9 17.42 -18.82 -5.95
CA GLY A 9 16.35 -19.80 -5.77
C GLY A 9 15.10 -19.12 -5.19
N ASN A 10 14.64 -19.58 -4.03
CA ASN A 10 13.46 -19.09 -3.34
C ASN A 10 13.73 -17.90 -2.40
N VAL A 11 14.98 -17.47 -2.29
CA VAL A 11 15.41 -16.41 -1.37
C VAL A 11 15.65 -15.12 -2.13
N THR A 12 15.21 -13.99 -1.58
CA THR A 12 15.51 -12.63 -2.07
C THR A 12 15.98 -11.78 -0.90
N ALA A 13 17.07 -11.02 -1.09
CA ALA A 13 17.59 -10.08 -0.10
C ALA A 13 17.87 -8.72 -0.73
N GLY A 14 17.47 -7.64 -0.08
CA GLY A 14 17.67 -6.26 -0.51
C GLY A 14 16.41 -5.42 -0.48
N LEU A 15 16.41 -4.27 -1.19
CA LEU A 15 15.30 -3.32 -1.31
C LEU A 15 14.34 -3.79 -2.40
N ALA A 16 13.14 -4.21 -2.03
CA ALA A 16 12.10 -4.67 -2.96
C ALA A 16 10.70 -4.33 -2.41
N HIS A 17 9.64 -4.62 -3.17
CA HIS A 17 8.28 -4.52 -2.67
C HIS A 17 8.06 -5.45 -1.48
N SER A 18 7.47 -4.90 -0.42
CA SER A 18 7.07 -5.65 0.76
C SER A 18 6.26 -6.89 0.37
N VAL A 19 6.43 -7.96 1.12
CA VAL A 19 5.60 -9.17 0.96
C VAL A 19 4.14 -8.91 1.33
N PHE A 20 3.86 -7.87 2.11
CA PHE A 20 2.49 -7.42 2.37
C PHE A 20 1.83 -6.79 1.15
N SER A 21 2.58 -6.10 0.28
CA SER A 21 2.10 -5.52 -0.99
C SER A 21 1.90 -6.59 -2.07
N ASP A 22 0.97 -6.34 -2.99
CA ASP A 22 0.75 -7.14 -4.19
C ASP A 22 0.87 -6.26 -5.45
N PRO A 23 2.08 -6.08 -5.98
CA PRO A 23 2.31 -5.18 -7.10
C PRO A 23 1.56 -5.54 -8.38
N GLU A 24 1.20 -6.83 -8.55
CA GLU A 24 0.50 -7.31 -9.75
C GLU A 24 -0.98 -6.91 -9.76
N SER A 25 -1.58 -6.63 -8.58
CA SER A 25 -2.96 -6.18 -8.43
C SER A 25 -3.12 -4.66 -8.36
N GLN A 26 -2.04 -3.90 -8.58
CA GLN A 26 -2.07 -2.44 -8.52
C GLN A 26 -2.71 -1.83 -9.76
N ALA A 27 -3.34 -0.66 -9.57
CA ALA A 27 -3.91 0.11 -10.68
C ALA A 27 -2.81 0.59 -11.64
N PRO A 28 -2.99 0.43 -12.95
CA PRO A 28 -2.05 0.94 -13.94
C PRO A 28 -2.25 2.46 -14.13
N THR A 29 -1.67 3.28 -13.27
CA THR A 29 -1.75 4.75 -13.28
C THR A 29 -0.51 5.40 -13.89
N ILE A 30 -0.66 6.61 -14.47
CA ILE A 30 0.45 7.50 -14.83
C ILE A 30 0.95 8.21 -13.57
N ASP A 31 0.06 8.51 -12.65
CA ASP A 31 0.39 9.02 -11.31
C ASP A 31 1.37 8.08 -10.60
N THR A 32 2.56 8.60 -10.34
CA THR A 32 3.63 7.81 -9.71
C THR A 32 3.39 7.54 -8.23
N GLU A 33 2.54 8.32 -7.57
CA GLU A 33 2.08 8.09 -6.20
C GLU A 33 1.02 6.99 -6.17
N GLY A 34 0.11 7.01 -7.13
CA GLY A 34 -0.95 6.03 -7.29
C GLY A 34 -2.15 6.25 -6.34
N PRO A 35 -3.09 5.30 -6.34
CA PRO A 35 -4.34 5.41 -5.61
C PRO A 35 -4.18 5.51 -4.08
N SER A 36 -5.01 6.31 -3.44
CA SER A 36 -4.92 6.67 -2.01
C SER A 36 -4.93 5.48 -1.04
N GLY A 37 -5.74 4.46 -1.30
CA GLY A 37 -5.88 3.27 -0.44
C GLY A 37 -4.99 2.11 -0.85
N GLN A 38 -4.10 2.31 -1.84
CA GLN A 38 -3.21 1.26 -2.34
C GLN A 38 -2.14 0.90 -1.32
N VAL A 39 -1.88 -0.41 -1.19
CA VAL A 39 -0.76 -0.90 -0.40
C VAL A 39 0.47 -0.98 -1.30
N ASP A 40 1.35 0.02 -1.19
CA ASP A 40 2.64 0.04 -1.88
C ASP A 40 3.75 0.47 -0.93
N LYS A 41 4.55 -0.48 -0.53
CA LYS A 41 5.71 -0.25 0.32
C LYS A 41 6.91 -1.02 -0.23
N ARG A 42 8.04 -0.33 -0.31
CA ARG A 42 9.35 -0.97 -0.57
C ARG A 42 10.16 -0.95 0.70
N ASN A 43 10.70 -2.10 1.05
CA ASN A 43 11.50 -2.28 2.26
C ASN A 43 12.78 -3.06 1.96
N ILE A 44 13.81 -2.82 2.75
CA ILE A 44 14.95 -3.73 2.84
C ILE A 44 14.46 -4.97 3.57
N MET A 45 14.65 -6.14 2.95
CA MET A 45 14.10 -7.38 3.46
C MET A 45 14.96 -8.60 3.17
N PHE A 46 14.67 -9.65 3.91
CA PHE A 46 15.02 -11.03 3.58
C PHE A 46 13.71 -11.80 3.37
N LYS A 47 13.45 -12.21 2.14
CA LYS A 47 12.23 -12.88 1.72
C LYS A 47 12.49 -14.33 1.33
N TYR A 48 11.60 -15.22 1.74
CA TYR A 48 11.48 -16.58 1.20
C TYR A 48 10.12 -16.76 0.56
N ALA A 49 10.06 -17.23 -0.71
CA ALA A 49 8.82 -17.49 -1.42
C ALA A 49 8.95 -18.78 -2.25
N VAL A 50 7.90 -19.60 -2.24
CA VAL A 50 7.91 -20.92 -2.91
C VAL A 50 6.57 -21.21 -3.60
N LYS A 51 6.64 -21.79 -4.80
CA LYS A 51 5.49 -22.34 -5.52
C LYS A 51 5.22 -23.76 -5.02
N LEU A 52 4.02 -24.00 -4.48
CA LEU A 52 3.61 -25.29 -3.93
C LEU A 52 3.01 -26.23 -5.01
N GLY A 53 2.80 -25.72 -6.24
CA GLY A 53 2.13 -26.42 -7.33
C GLY A 53 0.62 -26.17 -7.36
N LYS A 54 -0.04 -26.61 -8.45
CA LYS A 54 -1.47 -26.42 -8.70
C LYS A 54 -1.95 -24.97 -8.56
N GLY A 55 -1.10 -23.99 -8.91
CA GLY A 55 -1.41 -22.57 -8.80
C GLY A 55 -1.15 -21.94 -7.43
N PHE A 56 -0.82 -22.71 -6.38
CA PHE A 56 -0.55 -22.18 -5.06
C PHE A 56 0.90 -21.71 -4.90
N SER A 57 1.08 -20.58 -4.23
CA SER A 57 2.37 -20.08 -3.75
C SER A 57 2.21 -19.45 -2.37
N VAL A 58 3.30 -19.45 -1.61
CA VAL A 58 3.39 -18.81 -0.29
C VAL A 58 4.70 -18.06 -0.18
N GLY A 59 4.72 -17.02 0.62
CA GLY A 59 5.94 -16.29 0.94
C GLY A 59 5.84 -15.56 2.26
N ALA A 60 7.01 -15.30 2.85
CA ALA A 60 7.15 -14.49 4.04
C ALA A 60 8.47 -13.71 3.99
N SER A 61 8.55 -12.62 4.75
CA SER A 61 9.79 -11.85 4.88
C SER A 61 10.01 -11.32 6.29
N LEU A 62 11.27 -10.99 6.55
CA LEU A 62 11.68 -10.14 7.64
C LEU A 62 12.07 -8.80 7.03
N GLU A 63 11.35 -7.73 7.40
CA GLU A 63 11.49 -6.40 6.80
C GLU A 63 11.97 -5.39 7.82
N VAL A 64 12.78 -4.42 7.37
CA VAL A 64 13.22 -3.31 8.22
C VAL A 64 11.99 -2.50 8.64
N PRO A 65 11.72 -2.39 9.95
CA PRO A 65 10.54 -1.71 10.45
C PRO A 65 10.67 -0.20 10.24
N THR A 66 9.53 0.44 9.93
CA THR A 66 9.43 1.90 9.83
C THR A 66 8.59 2.41 11.00
N ALA A 67 9.10 3.40 11.74
CA ALA A 67 8.35 4.08 12.79
C ALA A 67 7.09 4.79 12.20
N GLY A 68 7.00 6.07 12.22
CA GLY A 68 5.82 6.81 11.78
C GLY A 68 4.82 6.96 12.93
N TYR A 69 5.28 7.67 14.01
CA TYR A 69 4.51 7.87 15.24
C TYR A 69 4.24 9.34 15.46
N GLN A 70 3.01 9.68 15.81
CA GLN A 70 2.69 10.99 16.34
C GLN A 70 3.08 11.04 17.81
N LEU A 71 4.23 11.64 18.09
CA LEU A 71 4.80 11.76 19.42
C LEU A 71 4.34 13.07 20.08
N THR A 72 4.10 13.00 21.38
CA THR A 72 3.96 14.18 22.24
C THR A 72 5.29 14.53 22.91
N THR A 73 5.29 15.45 23.86
CA THR A 73 6.48 15.77 24.68
C THR A 73 6.83 14.66 25.67
N SER A 74 5.93 13.71 25.88
CA SER A 74 6.08 12.60 26.84
C SER A 74 6.68 11.34 26.22
N GLU A 75 6.84 11.28 24.90
CA GLU A 75 7.39 10.11 24.22
C GLU A 75 8.56 10.48 23.30
N ARG A 76 9.39 9.49 23.02
CA ARG A 76 10.50 9.58 22.09
C ARG A 76 10.56 8.36 21.18
N ALA A 77 10.84 8.58 19.90
CA ALA A 77 11.18 7.49 19.00
C ALA A 77 12.50 6.83 19.39
N ILE A 78 12.53 5.51 19.28
CA ILE A 78 13.73 4.69 19.48
C ILE A 78 13.91 3.73 18.31
N ASP A 79 15.11 3.19 18.19
CA ASP A 79 15.41 2.20 17.16
C ASP A 79 14.53 0.95 17.33
N GLN A 80 13.92 0.56 16.24
CA GLN A 80 13.07 -0.63 16.18
C GLN A 80 13.95 -1.88 16.13
N ARG A 81 13.78 -2.81 17.07
CA ARG A 81 14.60 -4.03 17.19
C ARG A 81 13.91 -5.27 16.63
N CYS A 82 12.60 -5.21 16.44
CA CYS A 82 11.82 -6.31 15.89
C CYS A 82 11.49 -6.01 14.43
N PRO A 83 11.80 -6.90 13.48
CA PRO A 83 11.41 -6.71 12.09
C PRO A 83 9.89 -6.74 11.93
N ASP A 84 9.38 -6.10 10.90
CA ASP A 84 8.03 -6.32 10.40
C ASP A 84 8.01 -7.70 9.73
N ILE A 85 6.95 -8.48 9.96
CA ILE A 85 6.84 -9.87 9.50
C ILE A 85 5.59 -10.05 8.64
N PRO A 86 5.64 -9.73 7.35
CA PRO A 86 4.55 -10.05 6.44
C PRO A 86 4.68 -11.46 5.86
N ALA A 87 3.50 -12.04 5.53
CA ALA A 87 3.39 -13.32 4.82
C ALA A 87 2.17 -13.32 3.91
N TYR A 88 2.18 -14.17 2.87
CA TYR A 88 1.03 -14.36 2.00
C TYR A 88 0.81 -15.81 1.59
N ILE A 89 -0.42 -16.09 1.19
CA ILE A 89 -0.82 -17.22 0.35
C ILE A 89 -1.50 -16.68 -0.90
N GLN A 90 -1.17 -17.24 -2.06
CA GLN A 90 -1.71 -16.86 -3.36
C GLN A 90 -2.15 -18.10 -4.13
N TYR A 91 -3.26 -17.98 -4.83
CA TYR A 91 -3.73 -18.96 -5.80
C TYR A 91 -3.85 -18.30 -7.17
N ALA A 92 -3.07 -18.78 -8.14
CA ALA A 92 -3.07 -18.30 -9.52
C ALA A 92 -3.75 -19.33 -10.43
N TRP A 93 -4.48 -18.83 -11.43
CA TRP A 93 -5.18 -19.65 -12.42
C TRP A 93 -5.13 -19.02 -13.82
N GLY A 94 -5.47 -19.82 -14.83
CA GLY A 94 -5.51 -19.37 -16.21
C GLY A 94 -4.12 -19.20 -16.82
N LYS A 95 -4.09 -18.54 -17.99
CA LYS A 95 -2.85 -18.26 -18.74
C LYS A 95 -2.38 -16.81 -18.60
N ASN A 96 -3.20 -15.94 -18.01
CA ASN A 96 -3.01 -14.48 -17.95
C ASN A 96 -2.73 -14.00 -16.54
N ASP A 97 -1.98 -14.78 -15.74
CA ASP A 97 -1.53 -14.46 -14.38
C ASP A 97 -2.63 -13.99 -13.41
N SER A 98 -3.89 -14.41 -13.71
CA SER A 98 -5.00 -14.17 -12.77
C SER A 98 -4.72 -14.83 -11.44
N HIS A 99 -4.92 -14.08 -10.34
CA HIS A 99 -4.73 -14.64 -9.00
C HIS A 99 -5.62 -13.96 -7.96
N VAL A 100 -5.79 -14.65 -6.85
CA VAL A 100 -6.21 -14.10 -5.57
C VAL A 100 -5.10 -14.30 -4.56
N ARG A 101 -4.89 -13.31 -3.70
CA ARG A 101 -3.86 -13.31 -2.68
C ARG A 101 -4.42 -12.81 -1.36
N LEU A 102 -4.10 -13.54 -0.29
CA LEU A 102 -4.32 -13.11 1.08
C LEU A 102 -2.97 -12.87 1.73
N SER A 103 -2.72 -11.64 2.15
CA SER A 103 -1.51 -11.24 2.86
C SER A 103 -1.84 -10.82 4.29
N GLY A 104 -0.94 -11.10 5.20
CA GLY A 104 -0.99 -10.64 6.58
C GLY A 104 0.34 -10.03 6.99
N ILE A 105 0.33 -9.13 7.96
CA ILE A 105 1.54 -8.54 8.54
C ILE A 105 1.39 -8.47 10.05
N PHE A 106 2.47 -8.75 10.76
CA PHE A 106 2.63 -8.50 12.18
C PHE A 106 3.79 -7.52 12.40
N ARG A 107 3.58 -6.57 13.31
CA ARG A 107 4.53 -5.50 13.65
C ARG A 107 4.66 -5.38 15.17
N ARG A 108 5.86 -5.03 15.63
CA ARG A 108 6.11 -4.60 17.01
C ARG A 108 6.78 -3.25 16.99
N MET A 109 6.04 -2.23 17.40
CA MET A 109 6.42 -0.83 17.34
C MET A 109 6.82 -0.34 18.73
N SER A 110 8.09 0.06 18.90
CA SER A 110 8.65 0.43 20.19
C SER A 110 8.88 1.93 20.29
N TYR A 111 8.68 2.49 21.49
CA TYR A 111 8.94 3.89 21.82
C TYR A 111 9.43 4.03 23.25
N ARG A 112 10.02 5.17 23.59
CA ARG A 112 10.43 5.51 24.95
C ARG A 112 9.37 6.40 25.59
N ASP A 113 8.82 5.99 26.71
CA ASP A 113 8.03 6.81 27.62
C ASP A 113 9.01 7.60 28.50
N LEU A 114 8.93 8.93 28.44
CA LEU A 114 9.83 9.82 29.18
C LEU A 114 9.33 10.13 30.60
N VAL A 115 8.03 9.91 30.85
CA VAL A 115 7.43 10.13 32.18
C VAL A 115 7.76 8.96 33.10
N GLU A 116 7.53 7.73 32.59
CA GLU A 116 7.81 6.51 33.34
C GLU A 116 9.25 6.01 33.16
N GLU A 117 10.03 6.70 32.32
CA GLU A 117 11.42 6.36 31.99
C GLU A 117 11.63 4.91 31.51
N GLU A 118 10.66 4.34 30.79
CA GLU A 118 10.71 2.98 30.29
C GLU A 118 10.51 2.87 28.78
N ASN A 119 10.98 1.77 28.18
CA ASN A 119 10.69 1.44 26.80
C ASN A 119 9.38 0.66 26.72
N ARG A 120 8.44 1.17 25.95
CA ARG A 120 7.13 0.55 25.68
C ARG A 120 7.05 0.05 24.27
N PHE A 121 6.05 -0.77 24.00
CA PHE A 121 5.73 -1.21 22.66
C PHE A 121 4.24 -1.38 22.46
N GLU A 122 3.81 -1.22 21.20
CA GLU A 122 2.48 -1.54 20.72
C GLU A 122 2.58 -2.55 19.57
N SER A 123 1.60 -3.43 19.48
CA SER A 123 1.49 -4.40 18.40
C SER A 123 0.66 -3.83 17.27
N GLY A 124 1.19 -3.95 16.05
CA GLY A 124 0.46 -3.67 14.83
C GLY A 124 0.16 -4.95 14.06
N TRP A 125 -0.90 -4.94 13.30
CA TRP A 125 -1.27 -6.04 12.41
C TRP A 125 -2.09 -5.53 11.24
N GLY A 126 -2.05 -6.26 10.12
CA GLY A 126 -2.88 -5.97 8.96
C GLY A 126 -3.19 -7.23 8.18
N VAL A 127 -4.32 -7.21 7.48
CA VAL A 127 -4.72 -8.23 6.52
C VAL A 127 -5.11 -7.54 5.22
N GLN A 128 -4.63 -8.07 4.11
CA GLN A 128 -4.96 -7.61 2.77
C GLN A 128 -5.47 -8.77 1.93
N PHE A 129 -6.59 -8.57 1.25
CA PHE A 129 -7.04 -9.39 0.14
C PHE A 129 -6.78 -8.63 -1.16
N SER A 130 -6.14 -9.27 -2.13
CA SER A 130 -5.86 -8.67 -3.44
C SER A 130 -6.14 -9.66 -4.57
N THR A 131 -6.41 -9.13 -5.75
CA THR A 131 -6.71 -9.94 -6.94
C THR A 131 -6.42 -9.16 -8.22
N ILE A 132 -5.97 -9.88 -9.23
CA ILE A 132 -6.11 -9.52 -10.63
C ILE A 132 -6.79 -10.69 -11.34
N ALA A 133 -7.80 -10.42 -12.15
CA ALA A 133 -8.58 -11.44 -12.83
C ALA A 133 -8.91 -11.03 -14.25
N ASN A 134 -8.43 -11.78 -15.23
CA ASN A 134 -8.87 -11.64 -16.62
C ASN A 134 -10.33 -12.07 -16.73
N ILE A 135 -11.21 -11.14 -17.12
CA ILE A 135 -12.65 -11.38 -17.28
C ILE A 135 -12.94 -11.94 -18.67
N ILE A 136 -12.50 -11.21 -19.69
CA ILE A 136 -12.69 -11.58 -21.09
C ILE A 136 -11.77 -10.75 -21.98
N GLY A 137 -11.11 -11.38 -22.95
CA GLY A 137 -10.50 -10.70 -24.09
C GLY A 137 -9.61 -9.49 -23.79
N GLY A 138 -8.72 -9.58 -22.79
CA GLY A 138 -7.84 -8.48 -22.40
C GLY A 138 -8.48 -7.45 -21.47
N LEU A 139 -9.69 -7.71 -20.96
CA LEU A 139 -10.32 -6.96 -19.87
C LEU A 139 -9.98 -7.63 -18.55
N ASP A 140 -9.24 -6.92 -17.71
CA ASP A 140 -8.83 -7.36 -16.39
C ASP A 140 -9.54 -6.53 -15.29
N PHE A 141 -10.04 -7.21 -14.29
CA PHE A 141 -10.37 -6.62 -12.99
C PHE A 141 -9.15 -6.69 -12.08
N PHE A 142 -8.83 -5.60 -11.42
CA PHE A 142 -7.82 -5.57 -10.37
C PHE A 142 -8.38 -4.91 -9.11
N GLY A 143 -7.85 -5.30 -7.98
CA GLY A 143 -8.25 -4.65 -6.74
C GLY A 143 -7.68 -5.28 -5.49
N HIS A 144 -7.74 -4.50 -4.42
CA HIS A 144 -7.37 -4.96 -3.09
C HIS A 144 -8.17 -4.23 -2.03
N TYR A 145 -8.32 -4.89 -0.90
CA TYR A 145 -8.86 -4.35 0.33
C TYR A 145 -7.91 -4.68 1.48
N VAL A 146 -7.56 -3.67 2.26
CA VAL A 146 -6.69 -3.80 3.43
C VAL A 146 -7.37 -3.23 4.66
N TYR A 147 -7.16 -3.89 5.79
CA TYR A 147 -7.58 -3.42 7.09
C TYR A 147 -6.59 -3.88 8.16
N GLY A 148 -6.36 -3.02 9.17
CA GLY A 148 -5.47 -3.35 10.27
C GLY A 148 -5.29 -2.21 11.25
N LYS A 149 -4.29 -2.36 12.13
CA LYS A 149 -3.86 -1.35 13.11
C LYS A 149 -2.35 -1.14 13.01
N GLY A 150 -1.93 0.14 13.04
CA GLY A 150 -0.51 0.46 13.02
C GLY A 150 0.19 0.13 11.69
N ILE A 151 -0.52 0.21 10.56
CA ILE A 151 -0.04 -0.08 9.21
C ILE A 151 -0.06 1.12 8.27
N ALA A 152 -0.14 2.35 8.80
CA ALA A 152 -0.23 3.57 8.00
C ALA A 152 0.87 3.67 6.94
N THR A 153 2.11 3.37 7.31
CA THR A 153 3.28 3.43 6.42
C THR A 153 3.26 2.43 5.26
N TYR A 154 2.26 1.56 5.19
CA TYR A 154 2.04 0.63 4.07
C TYR A 154 0.96 1.11 3.10
N ILE A 155 0.19 2.15 3.42
CA ILE A 155 -0.92 2.67 2.61
C ILE A 155 -0.54 4.05 2.08
N ASN A 156 -0.63 4.27 0.76
CA ASN A 156 -0.10 5.44 0.08
C ASN A 156 -0.41 6.77 0.79
N ASP A 157 -1.65 7.17 0.87
CA ASP A 157 -2.05 8.48 1.44
C ASP A 157 -1.73 8.64 2.94
N LEU A 158 -1.51 7.55 3.66
CA LEU A 158 -1.27 7.56 5.10
C LEU A 158 0.22 7.39 5.45
N ALA A 159 1.06 7.11 4.45
CA ALA A 159 2.46 6.71 4.66
C ALA A 159 3.29 7.78 5.37
N ASP A 160 3.08 9.04 5.03
CA ASP A 160 3.84 10.20 5.55
C ASP A 160 3.14 10.91 6.72
N GLY A 161 1.99 10.41 7.16
CA GLY A 161 1.17 11.06 8.20
C GLY A 161 1.50 10.66 9.65
N ASP A 162 2.50 9.81 9.84
CA ASP A 162 2.92 9.31 11.17
C ASP A 162 1.79 8.61 11.97
N TYR A 163 0.84 7.97 11.28
CA TYR A 163 -0.34 7.34 11.87
C TYR A 163 -0.15 5.87 12.28
N ASN A 164 1.07 5.34 12.36
CA ASN A 164 1.26 3.99 12.90
C ASN A 164 0.95 3.91 14.39
N LEU A 165 1.39 4.92 15.16
CA LEU A 165 1.01 5.10 16.57
C LEU A 165 0.59 6.55 16.80
N ILE A 166 -0.46 6.71 17.59
CA ILE A 166 -1.02 8.02 17.96
C ILE A 166 -1.24 8.10 19.45
N PRO A 167 -1.24 9.31 20.08
CA PRO A 167 -1.51 9.45 21.49
C PRO A 167 -2.86 8.86 21.92
N SER A 168 -2.88 8.10 23.00
CA SER A 168 -4.10 7.61 23.62
C SER A 168 -4.78 8.71 24.42
N THR A 169 -6.11 8.66 24.55
CA THR A 169 -6.89 9.60 25.36
C THR A 169 -6.99 9.19 26.82
N THR A 170 -6.68 7.94 27.13
CA THR A 170 -7.01 7.35 28.44
C THR A 170 -5.84 7.26 29.40
N ASP A 171 -4.63 7.09 28.90
CA ASP A 171 -3.48 6.75 29.76
C ASP A 171 -2.16 7.43 29.35
N GLY A 172 -2.21 8.40 28.41
CA GLY A 172 -1.02 9.11 27.95
C GLY A 172 -0.02 8.22 27.19
N ARG A 173 -0.44 7.02 26.74
CA ARG A 173 0.39 6.10 25.95
C ARG A 173 0.13 6.28 24.47
N LEU A 174 1.00 5.70 23.64
CA LEU A 174 0.73 5.57 22.22
C LEU A 174 -0.13 4.33 21.94
N THR A 175 -1.03 4.43 20.99
CA THR A 175 -1.89 3.33 20.53
C THR A 175 -1.94 3.25 19.02
N ALA A 176 -2.09 2.06 18.47
CA ALA A 176 -2.20 1.82 17.04
C ALA A 176 -3.65 2.05 16.57
N PRO A 177 -3.94 3.09 15.76
CA PRO A 177 -5.27 3.33 15.23
C PRO A 177 -5.66 2.27 14.19
N ALA A 178 -6.97 2.07 14.02
CA ALA A 178 -7.49 1.25 12.95
C ALA A 178 -7.42 2.02 11.62
N ILE A 179 -7.05 1.31 10.55
CA ILE A 179 -6.79 1.87 9.22
C ILE A 179 -7.39 0.92 8.17
N GLY A 180 -8.00 1.48 7.14
CA GLY A 180 -8.49 0.73 5.99
C GLY A 180 -8.09 1.37 4.67
N GLY A 181 -7.96 0.54 3.65
CA GLY A 181 -7.74 0.95 2.27
C GLY A 181 -8.48 0.04 1.29
N LEU A 182 -8.96 0.61 0.23
CA LEU A 182 -9.62 -0.09 -0.87
C LEU A 182 -9.12 0.52 -2.18
N THR A 183 -8.80 -0.33 -3.15
CA THR A 183 -8.65 0.07 -4.56
C THR A 183 -9.30 -0.99 -5.42
N ALA A 184 -10.07 -0.59 -6.42
CA ALA A 184 -10.66 -1.50 -7.39
C ALA A 184 -10.85 -0.80 -8.73
N GLY A 185 -10.59 -1.52 -9.82
CA GLY A 185 -10.70 -0.96 -11.15
C GLY A 185 -10.70 -2.01 -12.25
N LEU A 186 -10.75 -1.51 -13.47
CA LEU A 186 -10.71 -2.29 -14.69
C LEU A 186 -9.60 -1.74 -15.59
N SER A 187 -8.87 -2.62 -16.23
CA SER A 187 -7.98 -2.29 -17.33
C SER A 187 -8.35 -3.11 -18.56
N TRP A 188 -8.35 -2.48 -19.72
CA TRP A 188 -8.74 -3.13 -20.97
C TRP A 188 -7.74 -2.87 -22.08
N GLN A 189 -7.10 -3.94 -22.53
CA GLN A 189 -6.30 -3.94 -23.76
C GLN A 189 -7.23 -4.01 -24.95
N LEU A 190 -7.64 -2.86 -25.50
CA LEU A 190 -8.60 -2.76 -26.63
C LEU A 190 -8.03 -3.38 -27.91
N ASN A 191 -6.75 -3.20 -28.14
CA ASN A 191 -5.97 -3.78 -29.23
C ASN A 191 -4.47 -3.72 -28.87
N PRO A 192 -3.54 -4.28 -29.65
CA PRO A 192 -2.12 -4.29 -29.29
C PRO A 192 -1.49 -2.92 -29.01
N LYS A 193 -2.12 -1.83 -29.49
CA LYS A 193 -1.59 -0.47 -29.31
C LYS A 193 -2.29 0.35 -28.23
N VAL A 194 -3.55 0.03 -27.88
CA VAL A 194 -4.37 0.88 -27.01
C VAL A 194 -4.79 0.11 -25.75
N MET A 195 -4.45 0.64 -24.61
CA MET A 195 -4.97 0.20 -23.31
C MET A 195 -5.68 1.38 -22.61
N VAL A 196 -6.79 1.10 -21.98
CA VAL A 196 -7.51 2.04 -21.10
C VAL A 196 -7.68 1.44 -19.73
N SER A 197 -7.71 2.27 -18.70
CA SER A 197 -8.10 1.81 -17.38
C SER A 197 -8.84 2.88 -16.60
N ALA A 198 -9.60 2.44 -15.60
CA ALA A 198 -10.21 3.32 -14.62
C ALA A 198 -10.28 2.60 -13.27
N ASP A 199 -10.06 3.36 -12.20
CA ASP A 199 -10.11 2.85 -10.84
C ASP A 199 -10.74 3.84 -9.86
N TYR A 200 -11.20 3.27 -8.76
CA TYR A 200 -11.62 3.97 -7.56
C TYR A 200 -10.79 3.48 -6.38
N SER A 201 -10.38 4.42 -5.54
CA SER A 201 -9.67 4.10 -4.30
C SER A 201 -10.19 4.93 -3.13
N ASN A 202 -10.05 4.37 -1.93
CA ASN A 202 -10.36 5.02 -0.66
C ASN A 202 -9.37 4.58 0.40
N SER A 203 -8.86 5.54 1.16
CA SER A 203 -8.08 5.33 2.38
C SER A 203 -8.79 5.95 3.57
N ARG A 204 -8.73 5.31 4.73
CA ARG A 204 -9.43 5.77 5.92
C ARG A 204 -8.66 5.50 7.21
N LEU A 205 -8.62 6.52 8.05
CA LEU A 205 -8.16 6.46 9.44
C LEU A 205 -9.39 6.50 10.35
N TYR A 206 -9.52 5.54 11.25
CA TYR A 206 -10.69 5.40 12.13
C TYR A 206 -10.38 5.91 13.53
N ASP A 207 -11.38 6.50 14.19
CA ASP A 207 -11.39 6.86 15.62
C ASP A 207 -10.23 7.78 16.04
N CYS A 208 -9.87 8.76 15.19
CA CYS A 208 -8.77 9.70 15.41
C CYS A 208 -9.24 11.16 15.57
N ASP A 209 -10.50 11.39 15.84
CA ASP A 209 -11.10 12.72 16.08
C ASP A 209 -10.45 13.49 17.24
N ARG A 210 -9.82 12.77 18.19
CA ARG A 210 -9.08 13.31 19.33
C ARG A 210 -7.74 13.97 19.01
N LEU A 211 -7.17 13.72 17.83
CA LEU A 211 -5.85 14.25 17.44
C LEU A 211 -5.88 15.72 17.01
N GLY A 212 -7.07 16.25 16.76
CA GLY A 212 -7.24 17.60 16.25
C GLY A 212 -8.11 17.64 15.00
N GLY A 213 -8.67 18.80 14.72
CA GLY A 213 -9.66 18.96 13.69
C GLY A 213 -9.14 18.71 12.27
N ASP A 214 -7.90 19.06 11.99
CA ASP A 214 -7.21 18.92 10.71
C ASP A 214 -6.61 17.51 10.47
N THR A 215 -6.86 16.58 11.40
CA THR A 215 -6.43 15.18 11.25
C THR A 215 -7.19 14.52 10.10
N TYR A 216 -6.43 13.83 9.26
CA TYR A 216 -6.94 13.02 8.16
C TYR A 216 -8.02 12.04 8.64
N ARG A 217 -9.16 12.03 7.96
CA ARG A 217 -10.24 11.08 8.22
C ARG A 217 -10.37 10.05 7.09
N TYR A 218 -10.49 10.53 5.86
CA TYR A 218 -10.48 9.68 4.66
C TYR A 218 -10.17 10.49 3.41
N ALA A 219 -9.63 9.80 2.41
CA ALA A 219 -9.59 10.31 1.03
C ALA A 219 -10.29 9.35 0.07
N GLN A 220 -10.73 9.90 -1.04
CA GLN A 220 -11.22 9.16 -2.20
C GLN A 220 -10.42 9.60 -3.43
N TYR A 221 -10.17 8.66 -4.30
CA TYR A 221 -9.41 8.85 -5.51
C TYR A 221 -10.09 8.13 -6.66
N VAL A 222 -10.18 8.77 -7.79
CA VAL A 222 -10.65 8.19 -9.05
C VAL A 222 -9.64 8.50 -10.12
N SER A 223 -9.20 7.51 -10.88
CA SER A 223 -8.42 7.72 -12.07
C SER A 223 -9.09 7.17 -13.32
N ALA A 224 -8.80 7.77 -14.45
CA ALA A 224 -9.11 7.23 -15.77
C ALA A 224 -8.00 7.58 -16.74
N ASN A 225 -7.45 6.58 -17.43
CA ASN A 225 -6.30 6.78 -18.29
C ASN A 225 -6.39 6.02 -19.62
N ILE A 226 -5.60 6.48 -20.56
CA ILE A 226 -5.38 5.85 -21.85
C ILE A 226 -3.89 5.79 -22.15
N TYR A 227 -3.42 4.65 -22.63
CA TYR A 227 -2.07 4.43 -23.12
C TYR A 227 -2.10 4.08 -24.59
N TYR A 228 -1.14 4.62 -25.35
CA TYR A 228 -0.97 4.33 -26.77
C TYR A 228 0.49 3.97 -27.08
N ASN A 229 0.72 2.75 -27.55
CA ASN A 229 2.02 2.29 -28.03
C ASN A 229 2.21 2.80 -29.46
N ILE A 230 3.06 3.82 -29.65
CA ILE A 230 3.42 4.35 -30.97
C ILE A 230 4.27 3.32 -31.70
N THR A 231 5.28 2.78 -30.99
CA THR A 231 6.11 1.63 -31.38
C THR A 231 6.19 0.65 -30.22
N ASP A 232 6.89 -0.46 -30.39
CA ASP A 232 7.11 -1.43 -29.30
C ASP A 232 7.91 -0.82 -28.14
N ASP A 233 8.77 0.18 -28.43
CA ASP A 233 9.65 0.83 -27.46
C ASP A 233 9.14 2.20 -26.99
N PHE A 234 8.13 2.79 -27.66
CA PHE A 234 7.67 4.15 -27.39
C PHE A 234 6.18 4.20 -27.11
N LYS A 235 5.83 4.58 -25.88
CA LYS A 235 4.48 4.68 -25.35
C LYS A 235 4.18 6.11 -24.93
N VAL A 236 2.97 6.56 -25.20
CA VAL A 236 2.41 7.81 -24.66
C VAL A 236 1.17 7.50 -23.82
N GLY A 237 0.85 8.37 -22.89
CA GLY A 237 -0.34 8.21 -22.08
C GLY A 237 -0.90 9.55 -21.61
N ALA A 238 -2.19 9.53 -21.30
CA ALA A 238 -2.90 10.64 -20.65
C ALA A 238 -3.79 10.08 -19.54
N GLU A 239 -3.86 10.82 -18.42
CA GLU A 239 -4.63 10.44 -17.24
C GLU A 239 -5.38 11.64 -16.68
N TYR A 240 -6.61 11.41 -16.26
CA TYR A 240 -7.39 12.32 -15.45
C TYR A 240 -7.57 11.75 -14.05
N LEU A 241 -7.34 12.58 -13.04
CA LEU A 241 -7.43 12.26 -11.64
C LEU A 241 -8.43 13.18 -10.95
N PHE A 242 -9.27 12.60 -10.13
CA PHE A 242 -10.12 13.32 -9.20
C PHE A 242 -9.87 12.79 -7.79
N GLY A 243 -9.50 13.69 -6.87
CA GLY A 243 -9.26 13.37 -5.47
C GLY A 243 -10.12 14.19 -4.52
N THR A 244 -10.52 13.59 -3.41
CA THR A 244 -11.12 14.30 -2.28
C THR A 244 -10.45 13.88 -0.99
N ARG A 245 -10.29 14.83 -0.06
CA ARG A 245 -9.86 14.55 1.32
C ARG A 245 -10.86 15.18 2.28
N LYS A 246 -11.22 14.44 3.31
CA LYS A 246 -12.01 14.93 4.43
C LYS A 246 -11.27 14.73 5.73
N ASP A 247 -11.24 15.78 6.54
CA ASP A 247 -10.63 15.79 7.86
C ASP A 247 -11.70 15.64 8.96
N TYR A 248 -11.28 15.41 10.21
CA TYR A 248 -12.21 15.19 11.33
C TYR A 248 -12.97 16.46 11.73
N ASN A 249 -12.45 17.68 11.44
CA ASN A 249 -13.18 18.95 11.62
C ASN A 249 -14.31 19.16 10.62
N GLY A 250 -14.47 18.25 9.62
CA GLY A 250 -15.46 18.33 8.58
C GLY A 250 -15.01 19.07 7.34
N GLU A 251 -13.81 19.65 7.29
CA GLU A 251 -13.23 20.21 6.08
C GLU A 251 -13.18 19.16 4.98
N HIS A 252 -13.56 19.57 3.78
CA HIS A 252 -13.64 18.70 2.63
C HIS A 252 -13.05 19.38 1.41
N ASN A 253 -11.86 18.96 1.05
CA ASN A 253 -11.09 19.46 -0.08
C ASN A 253 -11.24 18.55 -1.30
N LYS A 254 -11.17 19.13 -2.50
CA LYS A 254 -11.24 18.42 -3.78
C LYS A 254 -10.15 18.92 -4.71
N ALA A 255 -9.61 18.02 -5.51
CA ALA A 255 -8.61 18.34 -6.51
C ALA A 255 -8.88 17.59 -7.81
N ASN A 256 -8.52 18.22 -8.92
CA ASN A 256 -8.50 17.61 -10.24
C ASN A 256 -7.08 17.76 -10.80
N ARG A 257 -6.57 16.73 -11.47
CA ARG A 257 -5.26 16.72 -12.09
C ARG A 257 -5.31 16.05 -13.44
N PHE A 258 -4.59 16.60 -14.41
CA PHE A 258 -4.36 15.96 -15.71
C PHE A 258 -2.88 15.66 -15.81
N GLU A 259 -2.55 14.45 -16.22
CA GLU A 259 -1.19 14.01 -16.44
C GLU A 259 -0.98 13.50 -17.85
N ALA A 260 0.25 13.67 -18.35
CA ALA A 260 0.69 13.11 -19.61
C ALA A 260 2.01 12.38 -19.42
N MET A 261 2.19 11.27 -20.10
CA MET A 261 3.39 10.45 -20.04
C MET A 261 3.99 10.25 -21.43
N LEU A 262 5.30 10.35 -21.49
CA LEU A 262 6.13 9.87 -22.58
C LEU A 262 7.10 8.84 -22.01
N GLN A 263 7.07 7.62 -22.51
CA GLN A 263 7.94 6.55 -22.05
C GLN A 263 8.69 5.93 -23.23
N TYR A 264 10.00 5.86 -23.13
CA TYR A 264 10.86 5.14 -24.06
C TYR A 264 11.60 4.03 -23.31
N SER A 265 11.53 2.82 -23.83
CA SER A 265 12.22 1.63 -23.29
C SER A 265 13.37 1.26 -24.24
N PHE A 266 14.56 1.02 -23.70
CA PHE A 266 15.79 0.70 -24.45
C PHE A 266 16.48 -0.54 -23.88
#